data_cfe4045eac76c729e654003e2589f21b
#
_entry.id   cfe4045eac76c729e654003e2589f21b
#
_cell.length_a   1.000
_cell.length_b   1.000
_cell.length_c   1.000
_cell.angle_alpha   90.00
_cell.angle_beta   90.00
_cell.angle_gamma   90.00
#
_symmetry.space_group_name_H-M   'P 1'
#
loop_
_entity.id
_entity.type
_entity.pdbx_description
1 polymer ?
#
loop_
_entity_poly.entity_id
_entity_poly.type
_entity_poly.pdbx_seq_one_letter_code
_entity_poly.pdbx_strand_id
1 'polypeptide(L)'
;MTTEQSLFWDDLARDLEDPEFLREYVVESVRISTIDRIVNALDEAREAAGLSKADVARAISAEPASIRRLFTGAHGNPTLSTVSEVAAALGLRITVEPLPAAERKVVTKPLREGRSQNTRVLAESLGAMRAGKPKAVPA
;
A
#
# COMPACT_ATOMS: atom_id res chain seq x y z
N MET A 1 12.31 -11.04 19.07
CA MET A 1 12.71 -9.73 18.52
C MET A 1 14.14 -9.43 18.94
N THR A 2 14.99 -9.07 18.02
CA THR A 2 16.37 -8.70 18.34
C THR A 2 16.41 -7.35 19.05
N THR A 3 17.50 -7.08 19.77
CA THR A 3 17.70 -5.80 20.45
C THR A 3 17.64 -4.63 19.45
N GLU A 4 18.23 -4.81 18.26
CA GLU A 4 18.23 -3.80 17.20
C GLU A 4 16.81 -3.50 16.70
N GLN A 5 15.99 -4.52 16.51
CA GLN A 5 14.59 -4.35 16.11
C GLN A 5 13.80 -3.64 17.19
N SER A 6 14.04 -3.98 18.45
CA SER A 6 13.39 -3.32 19.58
C SER A 6 13.73 -1.84 19.64
N LEU A 7 15.00 -1.48 19.43
CA LEU A 7 15.43 -0.08 19.38
C LEU A 7 14.80 0.67 18.21
N PHE A 8 14.72 0.03 17.04
CA PHE A 8 14.08 0.62 15.87
C PHE A 8 12.62 1.00 16.16
N TRP A 9 11.86 0.07 16.75
CA TRP A 9 10.46 0.33 17.06
C TRP A 9 10.30 1.38 18.16
N ASP A 10 11.20 1.41 19.13
CA ASP A 10 11.19 2.43 20.18
C ASP A 10 11.47 3.81 19.61
N ASP A 11 12.45 3.93 18.72
CA ASP A 11 12.79 5.19 18.07
C ASP A 11 11.66 5.68 17.18
N LEU A 12 11.07 4.80 16.39
CA LEU A 12 9.93 5.14 15.55
C LEU A 12 8.73 5.57 16.39
N ALA A 13 8.44 4.86 17.48
CA ALA A 13 7.34 5.22 18.38
C ALA A 13 7.52 6.62 18.97
N ARG A 14 8.76 6.98 19.29
CA ARG A 14 9.09 8.32 19.80
C ARG A 14 8.86 9.39 18.74
N ASP A 15 9.31 9.12 17.50
CA ASP A 15 9.13 10.05 16.38
C ASP A 15 7.64 10.26 16.07
N LEU A 16 6.83 9.23 16.23
CA LEU A 16 5.39 9.30 15.99
C LEU A 16 4.62 10.13 17.03
N GLU A 17 5.29 10.60 18.08
CA GLU A 17 4.70 11.54 19.02
C GLU A 17 4.58 12.95 18.42
N ASP A 18 5.39 13.27 17.39
CA ASP A 18 5.28 14.51 16.64
C ASP A 18 4.13 14.39 15.62
N PRO A 19 3.09 15.25 15.71
CA PRO A 19 1.92 15.15 14.82
C PRO A 19 2.25 15.26 13.34
N GLU A 20 3.20 16.11 12.95
CA GLU A 20 3.59 16.27 11.56
C GLU A 20 4.26 14.99 11.04
N PHE A 21 5.21 14.47 11.79
CA PHE A 21 5.88 13.22 11.44
C PHE A 21 4.89 12.07 11.37
N LEU A 22 3.98 11.98 12.34
CA LEU A 22 2.96 10.94 12.37
C LEU A 22 2.13 10.93 11.10
N ARG A 23 1.62 12.09 10.70
CA ARG A 23 0.79 12.18 9.48
C ARG A 23 1.56 11.80 8.23
N GLU A 24 2.77 12.30 8.08
CA GLU A 24 3.61 11.95 6.94
C GLU A 24 3.90 10.46 6.88
N TYR A 25 4.23 9.87 8.01
CA TYR A 25 4.57 8.45 8.08
C TYR A 25 3.36 7.56 7.80
N VAL A 26 2.19 7.92 8.33
CA VAL A 26 0.95 7.17 8.06
C VAL A 26 0.57 7.28 6.58
N VAL A 27 0.60 8.49 6.01
CA VAL A 27 0.28 8.70 4.59
C VAL A 27 1.20 7.89 3.69
N GLU A 28 2.49 7.90 3.96
CA GLU A 28 3.46 7.13 3.16
C GLU A 28 3.22 5.63 3.30
N SER A 29 2.93 5.16 4.50
CA SER A 29 2.65 3.74 4.74
C SER A 29 1.41 3.27 3.98
N VAL A 30 0.36 4.10 3.98
CA VAL A 30 -0.88 3.82 3.23
C VAL A 30 -0.59 3.80 1.74
N ARG A 31 0.17 4.78 1.24
CA ARG A 31 0.50 4.87 -0.18
C ARG A 31 1.24 3.63 -0.67
N ILE A 32 2.29 3.24 0.05
CA ILE A 32 3.09 2.05 -0.27
C ILE A 32 2.20 0.80 -0.27
N SER A 33 1.46 0.60 0.80
CA SER A 33 0.60 -0.58 0.96
C SER A 33 -0.50 -0.66 -0.10
N THR A 34 -1.15 0.46 -0.39
CA THR A 34 -2.24 0.51 -1.37
C THR A 34 -1.73 0.23 -2.79
N ILE A 35 -0.64 0.87 -3.18
CA ILE A 35 -0.06 0.68 -4.51
C ILE A 35 0.38 -0.78 -4.69
N ASP A 36 1.09 -1.33 -3.71
CA ASP A 36 1.54 -2.72 -3.78
C ASP A 36 0.37 -3.70 -3.89
N ARG A 37 -0.67 -3.47 -3.11
CA ARG A 37 -1.88 -4.32 -3.14
C ARG A 37 -2.54 -4.29 -4.51
N ILE A 38 -2.69 -3.10 -5.09
CA ILE A 38 -3.31 -2.93 -6.41
C ILE A 38 -2.44 -3.59 -7.49
N VAL A 39 -1.15 -3.30 -7.50
CA VAL A 39 -0.24 -3.86 -8.51
C VAL A 39 -0.20 -5.38 -8.42
N ASN A 40 -0.14 -5.94 -7.22
CA ASN A 40 -0.14 -7.38 -7.03
C ASN A 40 -1.45 -8.01 -7.52
N ALA A 41 -2.59 -7.39 -7.24
CA ALA A 41 -3.89 -7.88 -7.72
C ALA A 41 -3.97 -7.85 -9.25
N LEU A 42 -3.47 -6.79 -9.88
CA LEU A 42 -3.42 -6.69 -11.33
C LEU A 42 -2.50 -7.75 -11.93
N ASP A 43 -1.33 -7.97 -11.31
CA ASP A 43 -0.37 -8.96 -11.81
C ASP A 43 -0.90 -10.39 -11.69
N GLU A 44 -1.58 -10.70 -10.61
CA GLU A 44 -2.24 -12.00 -10.44
C GLU A 44 -3.31 -12.22 -11.51
N ALA A 45 -4.11 -11.20 -11.81
CA ALA A 45 -5.13 -11.27 -12.84
C ALA A 45 -4.51 -11.43 -14.23
N ARG A 46 -3.39 -10.75 -14.48
CA ARG A 46 -2.65 -10.86 -15.75
C ARG A 46 -2.17 -12.30 -15.95
N GLU A 47 -1.52 -12.87 -14.93
CA GLU A 47 -1.02 -14.25 -15.00
C GLU A 47 -2.15 -15.25 -15.19
N ALA A 48 -3.24 -15.08 -14.45
CA ALA A 48 -4.41 -15.97 -14.56
C ALA A 48 -5.03 -15.91 -15.95
N ALA A 49 -4.96 -14.75 -16.64
CA ALA A 49 -5.47 -14.59 -18.00
C ALA A 49 -4.48 -15.07 -19.06
N GLY A 50 -3.27 -15.46 -18.69
CA GLY A 50 -2.24 -15.88 -19.62
C GLY A 50 -1.69 -14.77 -20.49
N LEU A 51 -1.78 -13.52 -20.05
CA LEU A 51 -1.33 -12.36 -20.79
C LEU A 51 0.08 -11.96 -20.40
N SER A 52 0.89 -11.58 -21.43
CA SER A 52 2.18 -10.96 -21.16
C SER A 52 2.00 -9.48 -20.82
N LYS A 53 3.03 -8.87 -20.26
CA LYS A 53 3.04 -7.43 -20.01
C LYS A 53 2.90 -6.64 -21.32
N ALA A 54 3.50 -7.15 -22.39
CA ALA A 54 3.37 -6.55 -23.73
C ALA A 54 1.93 -6.62 -24.25
N ASP A 55 1.23 -7.73 -23.97
CA ASP A 55 -0.19 -7.86 -24.34
C ASP A 55 -1.04 -6.79 -23.67
N VAL A 56 -0.81 -6.56 -22.39
CA VAL A 56 -1.53 -5.53 -21.63
C VAL A 56 -1.24 -4.14 -22.20
N ALA A 57 0.04 -3.85 -22.50
CA ALA A 57 0.43 -2.56 -23.08
C ALA A 57 -0.29 -2.32 -24.41
N ARG A 58 -0.35 -3.34 -25.28
CA ARG A 58 -1.06 -3.23 -26.56
C ARG A 58 -2.54 -2.98 -26.36
N ALA A 59 -3.15 -3.65 -25.41
CA ALA A 59 -4.58 -3.54 -25.16
C ALA A 59 -5.01 -2.10 -24.83
N ILE A 60 -4.16 -1.35 -24.17
CA ILE A 60 -4.46 0.03 -23.73
C ILE A 60 -3.66 1.08 -24.48
N SER A 61 -2.95 0.69 -25.54
CA SER A 61 -2.10 1.59 -26.34
C SER A 61 -1.06 2.34 -25.48
N ALA A 62 -0.48 1.63 -24.52
CA ALA A 62 0.55 2.19 -23.64
C ALA A 62 1.94 1.77 -24.08
N GLU A 63 2.94 2.53 -23.64
CA GLU A 63 4.34 2.19 -23.86
C GLU A 63 4.68 0.91 -23.08
N PRO A 64 5.27 -0.11 -23.76
CA PRO A 64 5.63 -1.36 -23.07
C PRO A 64 6.53 -1.16 -21.86
N ALA A 65 7.47 -0.22 -21.93
CA ALA A 65 8.36 0.07 -20.81
C ALA A 65 7.61 0.57 -19.57
N SER A 66 6.57 1.38 -19.76
CA SER A 66 5.75 1.89 -18.65
C SER A 66 4.99 0.76 -17.97
N ILE A 67 4.46 -0.17 -18.76
CA ILE A 67 3.72 -1.32 -18.21
C ILE A 67 4.68 -2.28 -17.50
N ARG A 68 5.86 -2.52 -18.05
CA ARG A 68 6.87 -3.33 -17.35
C ARG A 68 7.24 -2.73 -16.00
N ARG A 69 7.43 -1.40 -15.93
CA ARG A 69 7.74 -0.72 -14.67
C ARG A 69 6.61 -0.85 -13.66
N LEU A 70 5.37 -0.77 -14.14
CA LEU A 70 4.21 -0.94 -13.25
C LEU A 70 4.24 -2.28 -12.54
N PHE A 71 4.56 -3.36 -13.25
CA PHE A 71 4.49 -4.72 -12.71
C PHE A 71 5.77 -5.21 -12.03
N THR A 72 6.89 -4.48 -12.12
CA THR A 72 8.17 -4.95 -11.59
C THR A 72 8.59 -4.32 -10.27
N GLY A 73 7.71 -3.56 -9.63
CA GLY A 73 8.02 -2.91 -8.35
C GLY A 73 8.71 -1.56 -8.50
N ALA A 74 9.12 -1.16 -9.70
CA ALA A 74 9.67 0.16 -9.98
C ALA A 74 8.59 1.12 -10.45
N HIS A 75 7.37 0.93 -9.96
CA HIS A 75 6.18 1.62 -10.46
C HIS A 75 6.02 3.05 -9.93
N GLY A 76 6.77 3.46 -8.91
CA GLY A 76 6.67 4.82 -8.37
C GLY A 76 5.24 5.19 -7.98
N ASN A 77 4.71 6.22 -8.62
CA ASN A 77 3.33 6.68 -8.41
C ASN A 77 2.54 6.49 -9.71
N PRO A 78 1.94 5.32 -9.94
CA PRO A 78 1.11 5.13 -11.11
C PRO A 78 -0.12 6.03 -11.02
N THR A 79 -0.56 6.57 -12.16
CA THR A 79 -1.76 7.39 -12.17
C THR A 79 -3.00 6.51 -12.06
N LEU A 80 -4.07 7.06 -11.51
CA LEU A 80 -5.34 6.36 -11.44
C LEU A 80 -5.84 6.00 -12.84
N SER A 81 -5.60 6.87 -13.81
CA SER A 81 -5.95 6.63 -15.21
C SER A 81 -5.27 5.35 -15.73
N THR A 82 -3.97 5.24 -15.57
CA THR A 82 -3.23 4.05 -16.02
C THR A 82 -3.70 2.78 -15.32
N VAL A 83 -3.87 2.85 -14.01
CA VAL A 83 -4.34 1.71 -13.20
C VAL A 83 -5.74 1.27 -13.66
N SER A 84 -6.63 2.23 -13.92
CA SER A 84 -7.99 1.93 -14.40
C SER A 84 -7.99 1.25 -15.77
N GLU A 85 -7.15 1.72 -16.68
CA GLU A 85 -7.02 1.16 -18.02
C GLU A 85 -6.47 -0.28 -17.97
N VAL A 86 -5.43 -0.50 -17.19
CA VAL A 86 -4.87 -1.85 -17.01
C VAL A 86 -5.91 -2.78 -16.39
N ALA A 87 -6.62 -2.33 -15.36
CA ALA A 87 -7.67 -3.11 -14.74
C ALA A 87 -8.74 -3.51 -15.74
N ALA A 88 -9.18 -2.57 -16.58
CA ALA A 88 -10.19 -2.83 -17.60
C ALA A 88 -9.69 -3.90 -18.62
N ALA A 89 -8.44 -3.82 -19.03
CA ALA A 89 -7.86 -4.81 -19.94
C ALA A 89 -7.81 -6.22 -19.33
N LEU A 90 -7.80 -6.30 -18.00
CA LEU A 90 -7.77 -7.55 -17.25
C LEU A 90 -9.15 -7.99 -16.76
N GLY A 91 -10.21 -7.28 -17.15
CA GLY A 91 -11.57 -7.59 -16.73
C GLY A 91 -11.91 -7.17 -15.31
N LEU A 92 -11.18 -6.21 -14.77
CA LEU A 92 -11.34 -5.70 -13.42
C LEU A 92 -11.73 -4.22 -13.44
N ARG A 93 -12.23 -3.74 -12.32
CA ARG A 93 -12.45 -2.31 -12.10
C ARG A 93 -11.91 -1.90 -10.74
N ILE A 94 -11.52 -0.64 -10.65
CA ILE A 94 -11.09 -0.06 -9.38
C ILE A 94 -12.33 0.43 -8.65
N THR A 95 -12.40 0.17 -7.38
CA THR A 95 -13.52 0.58 -6.54
C THR A 95 -13.00 1.13 -5.21
N VAL A 96 -13.91 1.72 -4.45
CA VAL A 96 -13.61 2.26 -3.12
C VAL A 96 -14.53 1.56 -2.13
N GLU A 97 -13.93 1.07 -1.06
CA GLU A 97 -14.66 0.38 0.00
C GLU A 97 -14.22 0.90 1.38
N PRO A 98 -15.05 0.79 2.41
CA PRO A 98 -14.65 1.19 3.76
C PRO A 98 -13.46 0.37 4.26
N LEU A 99 -12.57 1.02 4.99
CA LEU A 99 -11.52 0.30 5.71
C LEU A 99 -12.16 -0.52 6.84
N PRO A 100 -11.63 -1.71 7.12
CA PRO A 100 -12.02 -2.44 8.33
C PRO A 100 -11.81 -1.60 9.57
N ALA A 101 -12.60 -1.84 10.62
CA ALA A 101 -12.55 -1.05 11.85
C ALA A 101 -11.15 -0.98 12.46
N ALA A 102 -10.40 -2.09 12.43
CA ALA A 102 -9.04 -2.14 12.96
C ALA A 102 -8.10 -1.21 12.19
N GLU A 103 -8.21 -1.17 10.87
CA GLU A 103 -7.40 -0.29 10.03
C GLU A 103 -7.78 1.18 10.21
N ARG A 104 -9.06 1.47 10.43
CA ARG A 104 -9.49 2.85 10.71
C ARG A 104 -8.84 3.40 11.98
N LYS A 105 -8.64 2.55 13.00
CA LYS A 105 -7.96 2.95 14.23
C LYS A 105 -6.49 3.28 14.01
N VAL A 106 -5.85 2.59 13.08
CA VAL A 106 -4.42 2.74 12.79
C VAL A 106 -4.15 3.85 11.77
N VAL A 107 -5.04 4.03 10.81
CA VAL A 107 -4.85 4.94 9.68
C VAL A 107 -5.70 6.20 9.83
N THR A 108 -7.00 6.04 9.83
CA THR A 108 -7.93 7.16 9.72
C THR A 108 -7.90 8.06 10.95
N LYS A 109 -7.99 7.46 12.12
CA LYS A 109 -8.04 8.22 13.36
C LYS A 109 -6.74 8.99 13.63
N PRO A 110 -5.54 8.37 13.54
CA PRO A 110 -4.30 9.13 13.68
C PRO A 110 -4.12 10.23 12.64
N LEU A 111 -4.54 10.00 11.39
CA LEU A 111 -4.46 11.03 10.35
C LEU A 111 -5.30 12.24 10.68
N ARG A 112 -6.52 12.03 11.14
CA ARG A 112 -7.45 13.12 11.48
C ARG A 112 -7.02 13.86 12.72
N GLU A 113 -6.59 13.14 13.76
CA GLU A 113 -6.27 13.70 15.05
C GLU A 113 -4.82 14.18 15.18
N GLY A 114 -3.91 13.64 14.37
CA GLY A 114 -2.47 13.94 14.45
C GLY A 114 -1.80 13.27 15.63
N ARG A 115 -2.42 12.28 16.24
CA ARG A 115 -1.88 11.59 17.42
C ARG A 115 -2.40 10.17 17.50
N SER A 116 -1.70 9.35 18.27
CA SER A 116 -2.10 7.99 18.60
C SER A 116 -1.99 7.77 20.10
N GLN A 117 -2.91 7.01 20.67
CA GLN A 117 -2.88 6.67 22.10
C GLN A 117 -1.71 5.75 22.44
N ASN A 118 -1.25 4.97 21.46
CA ASN A 118 -0.14 4.04 21.64
C ASN A 118 0.73 4.05 20.38
N THR A 119 1.78 4.86 20.40
CA THR A 119 2.66 5.03 19.25
C THR A 119 3.47 3.77 18.94
N ARG A 120 3.73 2.91 19.94
CA ARG A 120 4.42 1.63 19.70
C ARG A 120 3.55 0.68 18.88
N VAL A 121 2.27 0.56 19.24
CA VAL A 121 1.33 -0.26 18.47
C VAL A 121 1.14 0.31 17.08
N LEU A 122 1.06 1.63 16.95
CA LEU A 122 0.97 2.29 15.65
C LEU A 122 2.19 1.97 14.79
N ALA A 123 3.40 2.10 15.35
CA ALA A 123 4.63 1.81 14.64
C ALA A 123 4.65 0.37 14.11
N GLU A 124 4.31 -0.58 14.95
CA GLU A 124 4.29 -2.00 14.57
C GLU A 124 3.22 -2.29 13.50
N SER A 125 2.05 -1.68 13.63
CA SER A 125 0.97 -1.85 12.66
C SER A 125 1.33 -1.28 11.30
N LEU A 126 1.95 -0.10 11.25
CA LEU A 126 2.40 0.51 10.01
C LEU A 126 3.56 -0.28 9.39
N GLY A 127 4.45 -0.84 10.22
CA GLY A 127 5.51 -1.71 9.75
C GLY A 127 4.98 -2.97 9.07
N ALA A 128 3.98 -3.61 9.67
CA ALA A 128 3.32 -4.76 9.06
C ALA A 128 2.64 -4.40 7.74
N MET A 129 2.02 -3.23 7.67
CA MET A 129 1.39 -2.72 6.46
C MET A 129 2.40 -2.53 5.33
N ARG A 130 3.55 -1.91 5.63
CA ARG A 130 4.63 -1.69 4.65
C ARG A 130 5.24 -2.99 4.17
N ALA A 131 5.30 -4.00 5.02
CA ALA A 131 5.83 -5.32 4.67
C ALA A 131 4.86 -6.16 3.82
N GLY A 132 3.65 -5.67 3.59
CA GLY A 132 2.65 -6.40 2.83
C GLY A 132 2.04 -7.57 3.59
N LYS A 133 2.25 -7.65 4.91
CA LYS A 133 1.67 -8.69 5.75
C LYS A 133 0.48 -8.11 6.50
N PRO A 134 -0.73 -8.62 6.28
CA PRO A 134 -1.85 -8.18 7.09
C PRO A 134 -1.58 -8.58 8.54
N LYS A 135 -1.69 -7.59 9.45
CA LYS A 135 -1.72 -7.90 10.86
C LYS A 135 -2.98 -8.73 11.10
N ALA A 136 -2.83 -9.90 11.73
CA ALA A 136 -3.99 -10.71 12.09
C ALA A 136 -4.93 -9.86 12.90
N VAL A 137 -6.10 -9.55 12.34
CA VAL A 137 -7.13 -8.81 13.05
C VAL A 137 -7.90 -9.83 13.84
N PRO A 138 -7.99 -9.70 15.18
CA PRO A 138 -8.88 -10.57 15.93
C PRO A 138 -10.29 -10.43 15.39
N ALA A 139 -10.89 -11.54 15.11
CA ALA A 139 -12.25 -11.60 14.59
C ALA A 139 -13.22 -10.83 15.49
#